data_fc187d0db393f7228746fee88fdb9a7a
#
_entry.id   fc187d0db393f7228746fee88fdb9a7a
#
_cell.length_a   1.000
_cell.length_b   1.000
_cell.length_c   1.000
_cell.angle_alpha   90.00
_cell.angle_beta   90.00
_cell.angle_gamma   90.00
#
_symmetry.space_group_name_H-M   'P 1'
#
loop_
_entity.id
_entity.type
_entity.pdbx_description
1 polymer ?
#
loop_
_entity_poly.entity_id
_entity_poly.type
_entity_poly.pdbx_seq_one_letter_code
_entity_poly.pdbx_strand_id
1 'polypeptide(L)'
;VSDEDIEEGPKDWSFTSHVGADLRGIDLSGANLRRAVFDGADLEGADLSGADLRKASFKRANLMKAAFDDADMRGASFVKARMNLSNFQRCRLDQADLRGIRGRYAIWRDANWWDATMDEDLRTALGKKWPKP
;
A
#
# COMPACT_ATOMS: atom_id res chain seq x y z
N VAL A 1 26.11 24.08 -1.51
CA VAL A 1 25.54 23.58 -1.63
C VAL A 1 24.94 23.36 -1.13
N SER A 2 24.72 23.30 -1.21
CA SER A 2 23.98 23.02 -0.65
C SER A 2 23.75 21.79 -0.74
N ASP A 3 23.90 21.24 -0.27
CA ASP A 3 23.70 20.25 -0.14
C ASP A 3 22.60 19.75 0.06
N GLU A 4 22.05 20.44 0.43
CA GLU A 4 20.79 20.21 0.75
C GLU A 4 20.09 19.41 -0.18
N ASP A 5 20.37 19.62 -1.19
CA ASP A 5 19.65 19.05 -2.14
C ASP A 5 20.13 17.78 -2.50
N ILE A 6 20.93 17.30 -1.79
CA ILE A 6 21.47 16.16 -2.23
C ILE A 6 20.99 15.02 -1.55
N GLU A 7 19.72 14.92 -1.35
CA GLU A 7 19.24 13.76 -0.77
C GLU A 7 19.38 12.67 -1.75
N GLU A 8 20.18 11.69 -1.44
CA GLU A 8 20.45 10.63 -2.32
C GLU A 8 19.66 9.43 -1.92
N GLY A 9 19.04 8.81 -2.82
CA GLY A 9 18.32 7.56 -2.60
C GLY A 9 16.97 7.74 -1.95
N PRO A 10 16.31 6.63 -1.63
CA PRO A 10 14.92 6.66 -1.13
C PRO A 10 14.82 7.18 0.28
N LYS A 11 13.65 7.72 0.59
CA LYS A 11 13.38 8.25 1.92
C LYS A 11 13.33 7.15 2.96
N ASP A 12 13.75 7.46 4.15
CA ASP A 12 13.60 6.57 5.29
C ASP A 12 12.61 7.20 6.27
N TRP A 13 11.38 6.71 6.23
CA TRP A 13 10.33 7.12 7.14
C TRP A 13 9.89 5.95 8.01
N SER A 14 10.78 4.97 8.22
CA SER A 14 10.44 3.82 9.05
C SER A 14 10.11 4.26 10.47
N PHE A 15 9.11 3.61 11.06
CA PHE A 15 8.67 3.86 12.44
C PHE A 15 8.16 5.30 12.68
N THR A 16 7.79 6.03 11.64
CA THR A 16 7.26 7.40 11.80
C THR A 16 5.74 7.39 11.72
N SER A 17 5.12 8.44 12.24
CA SER A 17 3.66 8.55 12.25
C SER A 17 3.20 9.73 11.41
N HIS A 18 2.24 9.45 10.53
CA HIS A 18 1.65 10.43 9.64
C HIS A 18 0.12 10.31 9.68
N VAL A 19 -0.41 10.08 10.88
CA VAL A 19 -1.84 9.88 11.08
C VAL A 19 -2.59 11.13 10.60
N GLY A 20 -3.56 10.93 9.70
CA GLY A 20 -4.40 12.00 9.20
C GLY A 20 -3.70 13.00 8.28
N ALA A 21 -2.47 12.75 7.87
CA ALA A 21 -1.70 13.70 7.07
C ALA A 21 -2.24 13.81 5.65
N ASP A 22 -2.07 14.98 5.05
CA ASP A 22 -2.39 15.18 3.64
C ASP A 22 -1.13 14.90 2.84
N LEU A 23 -1.11 13.72 2.21
CA LEU A 23 0.04 13.26 1.44
C LEU A 23 -0.37 12.93 0.01
N ARG A 24 -1.41 13.61 -0.50
CA ARG A 24 -1.90 13.35 -1.85
C ARG A 24 -0.78 13.54 -2.87
N GLY A 25 -0.66 12.57 -3.77
CA GLY A 25 0.31 12.62 -4.86
C GLY A 25 1.77 12.53 -4.44
N ILE A 26 2.06 12.22 -3.17
CA ILE A 26 3.44 12.20 -2.70
C ILE A 26 4.21 11.07 -3.38
N ASP A 27 5.48 11.32 -3.64
CA ASP A 27 6.38 10.29 -4.19
C ASP A 27 7.14 9.63 -3.05
N LEU A 28 6.73 8.41 -2.72
CA LEU A 28 7.40 7.57 -1.74
C LEU A 28 7.91 6.29 -2.40
N SER A 29 8.14 6.34 -3.71
CA SER A 29 8.63 5.17 -4.43
C SER A 29 9.98 4.73 -3.86
N GLY A 30 10.12 3.44 -3.64
CA GLY A 30 11.34 2.85 -3.10
C GLY A 30 11.64 3.22 -1.65
N ALA A 31 10.76 3.95 -0.96
CA ALA A 31 11.04 4.42 0.39
C ALA A 31 11.00 3.28 1.40
N ASN A 32 11.72 3.46 2.49
CA ASN A 32 11.66 2.55 3.63
C ASN A 32 10.54 3.05 4.55
N LEU A 33 9.44 2.34 4.55
CA LEU A 33 8.26 2.71 5.33
C LEU A 33 7.87 1.61 6.31
N ARG A 34 8.83 0.77 6.71
CA ARG A 34 8.54 -0.29 7.65
C ARG A 34 7.94 0.28 8.92
N ARG A 35 6.83 -0.29 9.35
CA ARG A 35 6.14 0.09 10.59
C ARG A 35 5.72 1.56 10.65
N ALA A 36 5.75 2.27 9.53
CA ALA A 36 5.23 3.64 9.48
C ALA A 36 3.70 3.59 9.60
N VAL A 37 3.12 4.62 10.19
CA VAL A 37 1.67 4.67 10.42
C VAL A 37 1.06 5.80 9.61
N PHE A 38 0.16 5.44 8.72
CA PHE A 38 -0.56 6.38 7.85
C PHE A 38 -2.07 6.30 8.08
N ASP A 39 -2.47 5.92 9.29
CA ASP A 39 -3.89 5.70 9.58
C ASP A 39 -4.67 7.00 9.34
N GLY A 40 -5.75 6.90 8.56
CA GLY A 40 -6.58 8.05 8.24
C GLY A 40 -5.94 9.09 7.32
N ALA A 41 -4.75 8.84 6.82
CA ALA A 41 -4.07 9.80 5.94
C ALA A 41 -4.68 9.80 4.55
N ASP A 42 -4.54 10.91 3.85
CA ASP A 42 -4.98 11.02 2.47
C ASP A 42 -3.76 10.86 1.56
N LEU A 43 -3.69 9.72 0.90
CA LEU A 43 -2.60 9.37 -0.01
C LEU A 43 -3.12 9.17 -1.43
N GLU A 44 -4.20 9.85 -1.77
CA GLU A 44 -4.78 9.69 -3.11
C GLU A 44 -3.74 10.00 -4.17
N GLY A 45 -3.56 9.08 -5.11
CA GLY A 45 -2.60 9.25 -6.20
C GLY A 45 -1.14 9.14 -5.78
N ALA A 46 -0.84 8.75 -4.55
CA ALA A 46 0.54 8.63 -4.09
C ALA A 46 1.27 7.50 -4.82
N ASP A 47 2.57 7.65 -4.96
CA ASP A 47 3.42 6.63 -5.57
C ASP A 47 4.20 5.91 -4.47
N LEU A 48 3.83 4.65 -4.22
CA LEU A 48 4.47 3.80 -3.23
C LEU A 48 5.12 2.59 -3.91
N SER A 49 5.36 2.71 -5.20
CA SER A 49 5.93 1.59 -5.96
C SER A 49 7.32 1.24 -5.43
N GLY A 50 7.57 -0.05 -5.29
CA GLY A 50 8.85 -0.55 -4.81
C GLY A 50 9.14 -0.25 -3.34
N ALA A 51 8.22 0.34 -2.60
CA ALA A 51 8.46 0.71 -1.21
C ALA A 51 8.48 -0.52 -0.30
N ASP A 52 9.20 -0.40 0.80
CA ASP A 52 9.20 -1.40 1.85
C ASP A 52 8.14 -0.99 2.87
N LEU A 53 6.98 -1.66 2.79
CA LEU A 53 5.83 -1.36 3.64
C LEU A 53 5.59 -2.44 4.69
N ARG A 54 6.60 -3.22 5.02
CA ARG A 54 6.42 -4.30 5.95
C ARG A 54 5.90 -3.78 7.29
N LYS A 55 4.76 -4.32 7.71
CA LYS A 55 4.11 -3.97 8.98
C LYS A 55 3.71 -2.50 9.09
N ALA A 56 3.62 -1.78 7.97
CA ALA A 56 3.10 -0.43 7.95
C ALA A 56 1.59 -0.47 8.19
N SER A 57 1.01 0.63 8.63
CA SER A 57 -0.43 0.72 8.91
C SER A 57 -1.07 1.82 8.08
N PHE A 58 -2.12 1.44 7.35
CA PHE A 58 -2.91 2.36 6.51
C PHE A 58 -4.39 2.24 6.84
N LYS A 59 -4.72 2.01 8.10
CA LYS A 59 -6.13 1.81 8.48
C LYS A 59 -6.94 3.05 8.13
N ARG A 60 -8.05 2.84 7.39
CA ARG A 60 -8.96 3.91 7.00
C ARG A 60 -8.32 5.01 6.16
N ALA A 61 -7.16 4.76 5.59
CA ALA A 61 -6.48 5.72 4.73
C ALA A 61 -7.16 5.80 3.37
N ASN A 62 -7.02 6.94 2.71
CA ASN A 62 -7.45 7.08 1.34
C ASN A 62 -6.27 6.79 0.42
N LEU A 63 -6.32 5.62 -0.22
CA LEU A 63 -5.27 5.17 -1.13
C LEU A 63 -5.81 5.02 -2.56
N MET A 64 -6.86 5.76 -2.88
CA MET A 64 -7.42 5.71 -4.22
C MET A 64 -6.38 6.12 -5.24
N LYS A 65 -6.28 5.37 -6.33
CA LYS A 65 -5.35 5.64 -7.43
C LYS A 65 -3.88 5.60 -7.00
N ALA A 66 -3.58 5.03 -5.86
CA ALA A 66 -2.18 4.90 -5.41
C ALA A 66 -1.50 3.77 -6.15
N ALA A 67 -0.20 3.91 -6.37
CA ALA A 67 0.61 2.88 -7.02
C ALA A 67 1.42 2.14 -5.96
N PHE A 68 1.29 0.80 -5.97
CA PHE A 68 2.03 -0.08 -5.07
C PHE A 68 2.81 -1.15 -5.83
N ASP A 69 3.02 -0.95 -7.12
CA ASP A 69 3.73 -1.94 -7.95
C ASP A 69 5.02 -2.36 -7.28
N ASP A 70 5.25 -3.65 -7.19
CA ASP A 70 6.50 -4.21 -6.65
C ASP A 70 6.76 -3.88 -5.17
N ALA A 71 5.76 -3.40 -4.44
CA ALA A 71 5.96 -3.07 -3.03
C ALA A 71 5.94 -4.32 -2.17
N ASP A 72 6.66 -4.27 -1.06
CA ASP A 72 6.66 -5.34 -0.07
C ASP A 72 5.71 -4.94 1.04
N MET A 73 4.53 -5.55 1.06
CA MET A 73 3.45 -5.20 1.99
C MET A 73 3.22 -6.29 3.03
N ARG A 74 4.23 -7.12 3.27
CA ARG A 74 4.08 -8.22 4.21
C ARG A 74 3.72 -7.70 5.60
N GLY A 75 2.66 -8.22 6.17
CA GLY A 75 2.20 -7.83 7.50
C GLY A 75 1.60 -6.44 7.61
N ALA A 76 1.43 -5.72 6.51
CA ALA A 76 0.85 -4.37 6.55
C ALA A 76 -0.65 -4.44 6.80
N SER A 77 -1.21 -3.42 7.43
CA SER A 77 -2.65 -3.34 7.68
C SER A 77 -3.29 -2.29 6.80
N PHE A 78 -4.32 -2.68 6.06
CA PHE A 78 -5.12 -1.79 5.22
C PHE A 78 -6.59 -1.83 5.64
N VAL A 79 -6.86 -2.16 6.90
CA VAL A 79 -8.22 -2.34 7.37
C VAL A 79 -9.06 -1.10 7.05
N LYS A 80 -10.15 -1.31 6.29
CA LYS A 80 -11.09 -0.26 5.90
C LYS A 80 -10.50 0.86 5.05
N ALA A 81 -9.36 0.62 4.41
CA ALA A 81 -8.76 1.60 3.50
C ALA A 81 -9.55 1.67 2.21
N ARG A 82 -9.51 2.84 1.57
CA ARG A 82 -10.11 3.03 0.25
C ARG A 82 -9.01 2.86 -0.78
N MET A 83 -9.12 1.82 -1.59
CA MET A 83 -8.06 1.43 -2.52
C MET A 83 -8.59 1.29 -3.95
N ASN A 84 -9.68 1.99 -4.26
CA ASN A 84 -10.25 1.94 -5.61
C ASN A 84 -9.23 2.45 -6.62
N LEU A 85 -9.14 1.77 -7.76
CA LEU A 85 -8.25 2.16 -8.86
C LEU A 85 -6.77 2.12 -8.50
N SER A 86 -6.39 1.48 -7.40
CA SER A 86 -4.99 1.34 -7.02
C SER A 86 -4.34 0.17 -7.76
N ASN A 87 -3.02 0.17 -7.81
CA ASN A 87 -2.27 -0.84 -8.54
C ASN A 87 -1.39 -1.64 -7.60
N PHE A 88 -1.67 -2.96 -7.49
CA PHE A 88 -0.94 -3.87 -6.62
C PHE A 88 -0.13 -4.89 -7.43
N GLN A 89 0.23 -4.59 -8.65
CA GLN A 89 0.97 -5.57 -9.46
C GLN A 89 2.26 -5.98 -8.77
N ARG A 90 2.47 -7.28 -8.70
CA ARG A 90 3.69 -7.87 -8.18
C ARG A 90 3.99 -7.52 -6.72
N CYS A 91 2.95 -7.18 -5.94
CA CYS A 91 3.11 -6.92 -4.51
C CYS A 91 3.25 -8.21 -3.73
N ARG A 92 3.95 -8.14 -2.61
CA ARG A 92 3.99 -9.20 -1.62
C ARG A 92 3.00 -8.88 -0.52
N LEU A 93 2.03 -9.77 -0.34
CA LEU A 93 0.91 -9.54 0.58
C LEU A 93 0.84 -10.59 1.69
N ASP A 94 1.89 -11.35 1.92
CA ASP A 94 1.91 -12.37 2.97
C ASP A 94 1.50 -11.74 4.30
N GLN A 95 0.44 -12.25 4.90
CA GLN A 95 -0.05 -11.78 6.20
C GLN A 95 -0.52 -10.32 6.22
N ALA A 96 -0.72 -9.70 5.07
CA ALA A 96 -1.33 -8.37 5.03
C ALA A 96 -2.80 -8.47 5.42
N ASP A 97 -3.34 -7.42 6.03
CA ASP A 97 -4.73 -7.38 6.46
C ASP A 97 -5.52 -6.46 5.55
N LEU A 98 -6.36 -7.04 4.71
CA LEU A 98 -7.16 -6.33 3.73
C LEU A 98 -8.65 -6.31 4.10
N ARG A 99 -8.99 -6.53 5.37
CA ARG A 99 -10.39 -6.57 5.76
C ARG A 99 -11.05 -5.22 5.59
N GLY A 100 -12.23 -5.22 4.99
CA GLY A 100 -13.04 -4.02 4.84
C GLY A 100 -12.54 -3.04 3.80
N ILE A 101 -11.59 -3.41 2.95
CA ILE A 101 -11.10 -2.49 1.93
C ILE A 101 -12.15 -2.26 0.85
N ARG A 102 -12.05 -1.12 0.19
CA ARG A 102 -12.80 -0.82 -1.02
C ARG A 102 -11.81 -0.78 -2.16
N GLY A 103 -11.81 -1.83 -2.97
CA GLY A 103 -10.80 -2.00 -4.02
C GLY A 103 -11.35 -2.13 -5.44
N ARG A 104 -12.48 -1.46 -5.73
CA ARG A 104 -13.07 -1.55 -7.06
C ARG A 104 -12.09 -1.05 -8.10
N TYR A 105 -11.91 -1.84 -9.16
CA TYR A 105 -11.01 -1.55 -10.28
C TYR A 105 -9.54 -1.52 -9.91
N ALA A 106 -9.17 -2.07 -8.75
CA ALA A 106 -7.76 -2.24 -8.40
C ALA A 106 -7.16 -3.38 -9.24
N ILE A 107 -5.87 -3.31 -9.50
CA ILE A 107 -5.17 -4.31 -10.30
C ILE A 107 -4.32 -5.16 -9.37
N TRP A 108 -4.50 -6.48 -9.44
CA TRP A 108 -3.81 -7.42 -8.55
C TRP A 108 -2.92 -8.41 -9.31
N ARG A 109 -2.51 -8.08 -10.52
CA ARG A 109 -1.74 -8.99 -11.35
C ARG A 109 -0.44 -9.38 -10.66
N ASP A 110 -0.21 -10.67 -10.53
CA ASP A 110 1.00 -11.24 -9.94
C ASP A 110 1.23 -10.86 -8.47
N ALA A 111 0.21 -10.38 -7.79
CA ALA A 111 0.24 -10.19 -6.35
C ALA A 111 -0.27 -11.47 -5.68
N ASN A 112 0.34 -11.84 -4.55
CA ASN A 112 -0.08 -13.06 -3.84
C ASN A 112 -1.22 -12.76 -2.86
N TRP A 113 -2.33 -12.23 -3.38
CA TRP A 113 -3.47 -11.81 -2.58
C TRP A 113 -4.03 -12.95 -1.71
N TRP A 114 -3.88 -14.20 -2.15
CA TRP A 114 -4.43 -15.37 -1.44
C TRP A 114 -3.76 -15.59 -0.08
N ASP A 115 -2.59 -15.02 0.17
CA ASP A 115 -1.89 -15.13 1.44
C ASP A 115 -2.23 -14.00 2.40
N ALA A 116 -3.17 -13.13 2.05
CA ALA A 116 -3.61 -12.03 2.89
C ALA A 116 -4.90 -12.38 3.61
N THR A 117 -5.16 -11.68 4.69
CA THR A 117 -6.44 -11.77 5.38
C THR A 117 -7.43 -10.80 4.74
N MET A 118 -8.65 -11.25 4.45
CA MET A 118 -9.64 -10.41 3.80
C MET A 118 -11.04 -10.96 4.00
N ASP A 119 -12.04 -10.15 3.67
CA ASP A 119 -13.42 -10.59 3.70
C ASP A 119 -13.66 -11.61 2.60
N GLU A 120 -14.62 -12.52 2.82
CA GLU A 120 -14.85 -13.61 1.90
C GLU A 120 -15.32 -13.13 0.53
N ASP A 121 -16.10 -12.07 0.49
CA ASP A 121 -16.57 -11.51 -0.79
C ASP A 121 -15.39 -11.05 -1.65
N LEU A 122 -14.41 -10.39 -1.03
CA LEU A 122 -13.23 -9.94 -1.75
C LEU A 122 -12.43 -11.15 -2.25
N ARG A 123 -12.25 -12.16 -1.39
CA ARG A 123 -11.50 -13.36 -1.77
C ARG A 123 -12.13 -14.03 -2.97
N THR A 124 -13.44 -14.15 -2.97
CA THR A 124 -14.18 -14.75 -4.08
C THR A 124 -13.97 -13.94 -5.37
N ALA A 125 -14.09 -12.60 -5.27
CA ALA A 125 -13.95 -11.74 -6.43
C ALA A 125 -12.53 -11.80 -7.02
N LEU A 126 -11.52 -11.80 -6.15
CA LEU A 126 -10.13 -11.88 -6.61
C LEU A 126 -9.84 -13.23 -7.27
N GLY A 127 -10.38 -14.30 -6.70
CA GLY A 127 -10.18 -15.64 -7.26
C GLY A 127 -10.76 -15.78 -8.67
N LYS A 128 -11.83 -15.05 -8.97
CA LYS A 128 -12.42 -15.09 -10.31
C LYS A 128 -11.61 -14.29 -11.32
N LYS A 129 -11.16 -13.11 -10.93
CA LYS A 129 -10.51 -12.20 -11.87
C LYS A 129 -9.00 -12.39 -11.94
N TRP A 130 -8.39 -12.70 -10.82
CA TRP A 130 -6.94 -12.85 -10.72
C TRP A 130 -6.61 -14.20 -10.07
N PRO A 131 -6.90 -15.32 -10.75
CA PRO A 131 -6.79 -16.62 -10.10
C PRO A 131 -5.37 -16.91 -9.60
N LYS A 132 -5.33 -17.64 -8.50
CA LYS A 132 -4.09 -18.12 -7.93
C LYS A 132 -3.45 -19.10 -8.92
N PRO A 133 -2.15 -18.95 -9.21
CA PRO A 133 -1.46 -19.84 -10.14
C PRO A 133 -1.42 -21.27 -9.67
#